data_38e980f6f1f456a78b8e70e35091903b
#
_entry.id   38e980f6f1f456a78b8e70e35091903b
#
_cell.length_a   1.000
_cell.length_b   1.000
_cell.length_c   1.000
_cell.angle_alpha   90.00
_cell.angle_beta   90.00
_cell.angle_gamma   90.00
#
_symmetry.space_group_name_H-M   'P 1'
#
loop_
_entity.id
_entity.type
_entity.pdbx_description
1 polymer ?
#
loop_
_entity_poly.entity_id
_entity_poly.type
_entity_poly.pdbx_seq_one_letter_code
_entity_poly.pdbx_strand_id
1 'polypeptide(L)'
;TTSTAHETIDPAFESALPAEYDLGGYEITVARRSHEKNYWALGTFAFAEETGEALDDAIYRRNLAATEKYNFTLKEVNFDSDPVDKVNASVLAGDDEYRIAMIEMSSASKAVGGSYLNLYDFEWLAPEKAWWDQNIQRDLTVNGRLYMLTGDILVADNDAMMMTMYNRPLADDYKFENLYDAVRDGRWTYDLMISLAKQVSGDLNGDGKYDENDRYGLMYVNNASAEPYFASTCTYLYQIRNGEPEFTGDSEKAHDVFEMMNKILSDNTVAYDWNNIKQNISAKIAEMIGNKQVLFQNMVLSFVRRNYRDIELDFGLLPLPKYDEKQENYSTMINLSTPFIFVPVSVTEPDKVGFALEALAE
;
A
#
# COMPACT_ATOMS: atom_id res chain seq x y z
N THR A 1 35.66 -33.08 -14.31
CA THR A 1 35.49 -31.64 -14.57
C THR A 1 34.03 -31.33 -14.47
N THR A 2 33.57 -30.97 -13.27
CA THR A 2 32.24 -30.41 -13.03
C THR A 2 32.27 -28.95 -13.44
N SER A 3 31.61 -28.64 -14.54
CA SER A 3 31.33 -27.28 -14.97
C SER A 3 30.29 -26.72 -13.99
N THR A 4 30.69 -25.84 -13.10
CA THR A 4 29.78 -24.94 -12.40
C THR A 4 29.22 -23.98 -13.44
N ALA A 5 27.96 -24.21 -13.84
CA ALA A 5 27.23 -23.19 -14.56
C ALA A 5 27.17 -21.95 -13.63
N HIS A 6 27.82 -20.86 -14.03
CA HIS A 6 27.51 -19.55 -13.45
C HIS A 6 26.06 -19.27 -13.82
N GLU A 7 25.18 -19.32 -12.83
CA GLU A 7 23.87 -18.69 -12.98
C GLU A 7 24.12 -17.20 -13.30
N THR A 8 23.78 -16.81 -14.51
CA THR A 8 23.80 -15.39 -14.88
C THR A 8 22.68 -14.72 -14.08
N ILE A 9 23.04 -13.86 -13.14
CA ILE A 9 22.07 -13.00 -12.42
C ILE A 9 21.38 -12.13 -13.48
N ASP A 10 20.05 -12.05 -13.40
CA ASP A 10 19.29 -11.13 -14.25
C ASP A 10 19.80 -9.70 -13.99
N PRO A 11 20.15 -8.93 -15.04
CA PRO A 11 20.62 -7.55 -14.87
C PRO A 11 19.72 -6.64 -14.03
N ALA A 12 18.40 -6.94 -13.95
CA ALA A 12 17.46 -6.23 -13.10
C ALA A 12 17.75 -6.39 -11.59
N PHE A 13 18.44 -7.48 -11.21
CA PHE A 13 18.85 -7.79 -9.82
C PHE A 13 20.36 -7.68 -9.61
N GLU A 14 21.10 -7.16 -10.57
CA GLU A 14 22.54 -6.93 -10.42
C GLU A 14 22.76 -5.63 -9.62
N SER A 15 23.56 -5.70 -8.54
CA SER A 15 23.91 -4.55 -7.71
C SER A 15 24.49 -3.40 -8.55
N ALA A 16 23.99 -2.20 -8.33
CA ALA A 16 24.55 -0.98 -8.91
C ALA A 16 25.69 -0.39 -8.07
N LEU A 17 25.86 -0.88 -6.82
CA LEU A 17 26.78 -0.32 -5.86
C LEU A 17 28.17 -0.97 -5.93
N PRO A 18 29.25 -0.21 -5.68
CA PRO A 18 30.58 -0.78 -5.54
C PRO A 18 30.66 -1.68 -4.30
N ALA A 19 31.44 -2.77 -4.41
CA ALA A 19 31.61 -3.73 -3.31
C ALA A 19 32.19 -3.08 -2.04
N GLU A 20 33.04 -2.06 -2.19
CA GLU A 20 33.67 -1.30 -1.13
C GLU A 20 33.39 0.18 -1.32
N TYR A 21 32.72 0.79 -0.33
CA TYR A 21 32.47 2.21 -0.25
C TYR A 21 32.32 2.60 1.24
N ASP A 22 32.82 3.76 1.62
CA ASP A 22 32.79 4.23 3.01
C ASP A 22 32.06 5.57 3.08
N LEU A 23 30.88 5.59 3.68
CA LEU A 23 30.09 6.80 3.91
C LEU A 23 30.62 7.65 5.08
N GLY A 24 31.68 7.19 5.77
CA GLY A 24 32.38 7.99 6.79
C GLY A 24 31.57 8.23 8.06
N GLY A 25 30.70 7.31 8.43
CA GLY A 25 29.82 7.46 9.58
C GLY A 25 28.65 8.43 9.33
N TYR A 26 28.28 8.68 8.07
CA TYR A 26 27.19 9.61 7.73
C TYR A 26 25.87 9.22 8.39
N GLU A 27 25.21 10.16 9.08
CA GLU A 27 23.92 9.92 9.72
C GLU A 27 22.77 10.18 8.72
N ILE A 28 21.98 9.18 8.44
CA ILE A 28 20.74 9.26 7.66
C ILE A 28 19.59 9.49 8.63
N THR A 29 19.12 10.72 8.73
CA THR A 29 17.94 11.10 9.51
C THR A 29 16.67 10.93 8.67
N VAL A 30 15.73 10.12 9.16
CA VAL A 30 14.46 9.78 8.48
C VAL A 30 13.30 10.42 9.23
N ALA A 31 12.67 11.44 8.64
CA ALA A 31 11.45 12.04 9.18
C ALA A 31 10.25 11.19 8.79
N ARG A 32 9.46 10.71 9.76
CA ARG A 32 8.30 9.87 9.50
C ARG A 32 7.17 10.08 10.50
N ARG A 33 5.97 9.62 10.14
CA ARG A 33 4.85 9.53 11.07
C ARG A 33 5.03 8.32 12.00
N SER A 34 4.83 8.51 13.30
CA SER A 34 4.92 7.44 14.29
C SER A 34 3.70 6.51 14.23
N HIS A 35 3.92 5.21 14.08
CA HIS A 35 2.82 4.24 14.19
C HIS A 35 2.40 3.96 15.64
N GLU A 36 3.25 4.20 16.63
CA GLU A 36 2.89 4.11 18.04
C GLU A 36 1.81 5.12 18.44
N LYS A 37 1.83 6.29 17.79
CA LYS A 37 0.88 7.38 18.04
C LYS A 37 -0.28 7.41 17.05
N ASN A 38 -0.17 6.70 15.96
CA ASN A 38 -1.19 6.66 14.91
C ASN A 38 -1.35 5.25 14.35
N TYR A 39 -2.50 4.66 14.62
CA TYR A 39 -2.85 3.32 14.15
C TYR A 39 -2.74 3.12 12.63
N TRP A 40 -2.99 4.18 11.85
CA TRP A 40 -2.98 4.13 10.37
C TRP A 40 -1.61 4.38 9.76
N ALA A 41 -0.61 4.80 10.55
CA ALA A 41 0.74 4.95 10.03
C ALA A 41 1.32 3.58 9.65
N LEU A 42 1.86 3.49 8.44
CA LEU A 42 2.41 2.27 7.87
C LEU A 42 3.95 2.33 7.83
N GLY A 43 4.56 1.17 7.92
CA GLY A 43 5.98 0.96 7.72
C GLY A 43 6.87 1.58 8.81
N THR A 44 7.68 0.75 9.44
CA THR A 44 8.83 1.18 10.24
C THR A 44 10.06 1.09 9.36
N PHE A 45 10.87 2.15 9.31
CA PHE A 45 12.07 2.18 8.49
C PHE A 45 13.26 1.52 9.20
N ALA A 46 13.37 1.73 10.49
CA ALA A 46 14.45 1.17 11.31
C ALA A 46 13.96 0.68 12.67
N PHE A 47 14.52 -0.40 13.14
CA PHE A 47 14.36 -0.93 14.50
C PHE A 47 15.70 -0.80 15.24
N ALA A 48 15.64 -0.51 16.54
CA ALA A 48 16.82 -0.40 17.40
C ALA A 48 17.40 -1.78 17.78
N GLU A 49 16.55 -2.81 17.82
CA GLU A 49 16.87 -4.18 18.20
C GLU A 49 15.88 -5.16 17.58
N GLU A 50 16.19 -6.46 17.63
CA GLU A 50 15.25 -7.51 17.25
C GLU A 50 14.04 -7.54 18.21
N THR A 51 12.83 -7.67 17.66
CA THR A 51 11.57 -7.68 18.41
C THR A 51 11.02 -9.08 18.64
N GLY A 52 11.55 -10.09 17.93
CA GLY A 52 11.03 -11.46 17.87
C GLY A 52 9.94 -11.64 16.80
N GLU A 53 9.53 -10.58 16.12
CA GLU A 53 8.64 -10.65 14.96
C GLU A 53 9.46 -10.79 13.67
N ALA A 54 9.17 -11.80 12.87
CA ALA A 54 10.02 -12.20 11.74
C ALA A 54 10.29 -11.06 10.74
N LEU A 55 9.28 -10.21 10.48
CA LEU A 55 9.41 -9.09 9.56
C LEU A 55 10.26 -7.96 10.14
N ASP A 56 10.01 -7.59 11.39
CA ASP A 56 10.73 -6.54 12.09
C ASP A 56 12.21 -6.91 12.23
N ASP A 57 12.47 -8.18 12.60
CA ASP A 57 13.84 -8.71 12.69
C ASP A 57 14.55 -8.75 11.34
N ALA A 58 13.82 -9.03 10.24
CA ALA A 58 14.39 -8.99 8.90
C ALA A 58 14.80 -7.56 8.50
N ILE A 59 13.96 -6.56 8.80
CA ILE A 59 14.28 -5.14 8.57
C ILE A 59 15.50 -4.73 9.41
N TYR A 60 15.53 -5.11 10.69
CA TYR A 60 16.67 -4.82 11.58
C TYR A 60 17.97 -5.40 11.01
N ARG A 61 17.99 -6.69 10.61
CA ARG A 61 19.18 -7.36 10.08
C ARG A 61 19.65 -6.75 8.76
N ARG A 62 18.73 -6.43 7.84
CA ARG A 62 19.03 -5.73 6.59
C ARG A 62 19.71 -4.40 6.88
N ASN A 63 19.11 -3.58 7.74
CA ASN A 63 19.67 -2.27 8.10
C ASN A 63 21.04 -2.39 8.74
N LEU A 64 21.21 -3.35 9.66
CA LEU A 64 22.50 -3.61 10.31
C LEU A 64 23.58 -3.99 9.27
N ALA A 65 23.26 -4.93 8.36
CA ALA A 65 24.18 -5.36 7.33
C ALA A 65 24.63 -4.19 6.42
N ALA A 66 23.69 -3.35 5.97
CA ALA A 66 24.00 -2.21 5.11
C ALA A 66 24.81 -1.12 5.85
N THR A 67 24.42 -0.79 7.09
CA THR A 67 25.11 0.23 7.90
C THR A 67 26.52 -0.17 8.28
N GLU A 68 26.75 -1.45 8.62
CA GLU A 68 28.09 -1.98 8.92
C GLU A 68 28.96 -2.05 7.66
N LYS A 69 28.41 -2.54 6.52
CA LYS A 69 29.15 -2.69 5.28
C LYS A 69 29.65 -1.36 4.73
N TYR A 70 28.81 -0.31 4.79
CA TYR A 70 29.08 0.97 4.13
C TYR A 70 29.34 2.13 5.11
N ASN A 71 29.45 1.85 6.42
CA ASN A 71 29.78 2.79 7.48
C ASN A 71 28.88 4.04 7.50
N PHE A 72 27.59 3.83 7.74
CA PHE A 72 26.61 4.90 7.99
C PHE A 72 25.67 4.53 9.15
N THR A 73 24.87 5.48 9.61
CA THR A 73 23.90 5.26 10.69
C THR A 73 22.50 5.69 10.27
N LEU A 74 21.48 5.06 10.85
CA LEU A 74 20.07 5.39 10.65
C LEU A 74 19.50 5.99 11.93
N LYS A 75 18.73 7.07 11.79
CA LYS A 75 18.03 7.70 12.89
C LYS A 75 16.64 8.13 12.47
N GLU A 76 15.61 7.57 13.11
CA GLU A 76 14.24 8.01 12.90
C GLU A 76 13.90 9.25 13.74
N VAL A 77 13.19 10.19 13.13
CA VAL A 77 12.52 11.31 13.80
C VAL A 77 11.03 11.15 13.61
N ASN A 78 10.35 10.78 14.69
CA ASN A 78 8.96 10.37 14.70
C ASN A 78 8.03 11.55 15.04
N PHE A 79 7.03 11.78 14.17
CA PHE A 79 6.00 12.82 14.31
C PHE A 79 4.61 12.21 14.60
N ASP A 80 3.74 12.97 15.25
CA ASP A 80 2.36 12.57 15.54
C ASP A 80 1.46 12.58 14.28
N SER A 81 1.86 13.33 13.24
CA SER A 81 1.20 13.43 11.94
C SER A 81 2.22 13.25 10.82
N ASP A 82 1.76 13.28 9.56
CA ASP A 82 2.64 13.29 8.40
C ASP A 82 3.71 14.39 8.53
N PRO A 83 4.99 14.10 8.28
CA PRO A 83 6.10 15.03 8.54
C PRO A 83 6.23 16.16 7.52
N VAL A 84 5.48 16.16 6.42
CA VAL A 84 5.66 17.04 5.26
C VAL A 84 5.74 18.52 5.64
N ASP A 85 4.86 19.00 6.52
CA ASP A 85 4.84 20.41 6.92
C ASP A 85 6.09 20.80 7.75
N LYS A 86 6.63 19.86 8.55
CA LYS A 86 7.84 20.06 9.33
C LYS A 86 9.08 20.03 8.46
N VAL A 87 9.16 19.08 7.54
CA VAL A 87 10.27 18.98 6.58
C VAL A 87 10.30 20.21 5.67
N ASN A 88 9.16 20.65 5.14
CA ASN A 88 9.07 21.86 4.32
C ASN A 88 9.52 23.12 5.09
N ALA A 89 9.20 23.22 6.39
CA ALA A 89 9.66 24.33 7.23
C ALA A 89 11.19 24.31 7.42
N SER A 90 11.79 23.12 7.63
CA SER A 90 13.24 22.93 7.72
C SER A 90 13.93 23.30 6.40
N VAL A 91 13.38 22.87 5.26
CA VAL A 91 13.89 23.26 3.94
C VAL A 91 13.87 24.77 3.74
N LEU A 92 12.79 25.46 4.11
CA LEU A 92 12.68 26.91 3.99
C LEU A 92 13.67 27.66 4.92
N ALA A 93 14.01 27.07 6.06
CA ALA A 93 15.03 27.61 6.97
C ALA A 93 16.47 27.35 6.46
N GLY A 94 16.63 26.49 5.45
CA GLY A 94 17.94 26.06 4.94
C GLY A 94 18.66 25.06 5.86
N ASP A 95 17.89 24.36 6.72
CA ASP A 95 18.42 23.39 7.65
C ASP A 95 18.58 22.02 6.97
N ASP A 96 19.75 21.39 7.19
CA ASP A 96 20.07 20.02 6.76
C ASP A 96 19.75 19.04 7.91
N GLU A 97 18.50 19.05 8.41
CA GLU A 97 18.07 18.25 9.55
C GLU A 97 17.63 16.86 9.14
N TYR A 98 16.88 16.77 8.04
CA TYR A 98 16.29 15.51 7.55
C TYR A 98 16.95 15.13 6.22
N ARG A 99 17.42 13.87 6.12
CA ARG A 99 17.99 13.30 4.88
C ARG A 99 16.93 12.63 4.03
N ILE A 100 15.95 12.00 4.69
CA ILE A 100 14.83 11.31 4.08
C ILE A 100 13.56 11.81 4.74
N ALA A 101 12.52 12.06 3.95
CA ALA A 101 11.17 12.31 4.42
C ALA A 101 10.24 11.18 3.91
N MET A 102 9.62 10.45 4.83
CA MET A 102 8.58 9.48 4.52
C MET A 102 7.23 10.18 4.56
N ILE A 103 6.75 10.62 3.40
CA ILE A 103 5.52 11.40 3.24
C ILE A 103 4.42 10.50 2.68
N GLU A 104 3.26 10.49 3.33
CA GLU A 104 2.10 9.73 2.87
C GLU A 104 1.59 10.27 1.52
N MET A 105 1.09 9.39 0.65
CA MET A 105 0.54 9.78 -0.65
C MET A 105 -0.57 10.83 -0.51
N SER A 106 -1.38 10.76 0.54
CA SER A 106 -2.42 11.76 0.86
C SER A 106 -1.87 13.18 1.07
N SER A 107 -0.59 13.30 1.44
CA SER A 107 0.13 14.56 1.67
C SER A 107 1.10 14.92 0.53
N ALA A 108 1.27 14.06 -0.48
CA ALA A 108 2.26 14.24 -1.54
C ALA A 108 2.10 15.55 -2.33
N SER A 109 0.86 16.08 -2.44
CA SER A 109 0.62 17.39 -3.06
C SER A 109 1.33 18.55 -2.36
N LYS A 110 1.63 18.43 -1.06
CA LYS A 110 2.40 19.42 -0.30
C LYS A 110 3.92 19.29 -0.52
N ALA A 111 4.35 18.14 -1.03
CA ALA A 111 5.75 17.88 -1.37
C ALA A 111 6.13 18.40 -2.76
N VAL A 112 5.14 18.70 -3.63
CA VAL A 112 5.39 19.31 -4.94
C VAL A 112 5.56 20.83 -4.79
N GLY A 113 6.59 21.40 -5.37
CA GLY A 113 6.83 22.85 -5.29
C GLY A 113 8.29 23.22 -5.10
N GLY A 114 9.22 22.29 -5.33
CA GLY A 114 10.66 22.54 -5.32
C GLY A 114 11.35 22.31 -3.97
N SER A 115 10.66 21.67 -3.01
CA SER A 115 11.25 21.32 -1.70
C SER A 115 11.99 19.97 -1.71
N TYR A 116 11.91 19.19 -2.79
CA TYR A 116 12.49 17.85 -2.88
C TYR A 116 13.29 17.67 -4.16
N LEU A 117 14.33 16.85 -4.08
CA LEU A 117 15.25 16.56 -5.17
C LEU A 117 14.62 15.60 -6.19
N ASN A 118 15.02 15.75 -7.45
CA ASN A 118 14.71 14.77 -8.50
C ASN A 118 15.59 13.53 -8.29
N LEU A 119 14.98 12.39 -8.04
CA LEU A 119 15.67 11.15 -7.69
C LEU A 119 16.44 10.53 -8.87
N TYR A 120 16.16 10.93 -10.10
CA TYR A 120 16.97 10.55 -11.27
C TYR A 120 18.32 11.27 -11.35
N ASP A 121 18.54 12.32 -10.56
CA ASP A 121 19.80 13.08 -10.58
C ASP A 121 20.85 12.51 -9.62
N PHE A 122 20.55 11.43 -8.88
CA PHE A 122 21.44 10.81 -7.90
C PHE A 122 22.40 9.83 -8.59
N GLU A 123 23.69 9.92 -8.29
CA GLU A 123 24.74 9.08 -8.89
C GLU A 123 24.54 7.58 -8.62
N TRP A 124 24.14 7.23 -7.39
CA TRP A 124 24.11 5.85 -6.93
C TRP A 124 22.70 5.24 -6.82
N LEU A 125 21.65 6.01 -6.99
CA LEU A 125 20.29 5.52 -6.95
C LEU A 125 19.90 5.00 -8.35
N ALA A 126 19.45 3.76 -8.41
CA ALA A 126 19.08 3.08 -9.66
C ALA A 126 17.59 2.70 -9.66
N PRO A 127 16.67 3.68 -9.87
CA PRO A 127 15.23 3.43 -9.78
C PRO A 127 14.70 2.37 -10.73
N GLU A 128 15.42 2.07 -11.83
CA GLU A 128 15.06 1.03 -12.80
C GLU A 128 15.31 -0.40 -12.31
N LYS A 129 15.95 -0.58 -11.15
CA LYS A 129 16.21 -1.90 -10.57
C LYS A 129 14.94 -2.54 -10.00
N ALA A 130 14.93 -3.87 -9.95
CA ALA A 130 13.74 -4.65 -9.61
C ALA A 130 13.23 -4.47 -8.16
N TRP A 131 14.07 -4.03 -7.25
CA TRP A 131 13.68 -3.71 -5.86
C TRP A 131 12.96 -2.37 -5.70
N TRP A 132 12.92 -1.52 -6.73
CA TRP A 132 12.09 -0.33 -6.76
C TRP A 132 10.78 -0.58 -7.51
N ASP A 133 9.67 -0.01 -7.06
CA ASP A 133 8.38 -0.18 -7.72
C ASP A 133 8.36 0.53 -9.09
N GLN A 134 8.29 -0.26 -10.15
CA GLN A 134 8.31 0.22 -11.54
C GLN A 134 7.01 0.94 -11.93
N ASN A 135 5.90 0.68 -11.25
CA ASN A 135 4.65 1.39 -11.50
C ASN A 135 4.76 2.84 -11.03
N ILE A 136 5.44 3.10 -9.92
CA ILE A 136 5.69 4.46 -9.42
C ILE A 136 6.45 5.28 -10.46
N GLN A 137 7.48 4.72 -11.06
CA GLN A 137 8.24 5.42 -12.11
C GLN A 137 7.36 5.74 -13.32
N ARG A 138 6.57 4.75 -13.80
CA ARG A 138 5.67 4.93 -14.93
C ARG A 138 4.60 5.98 -14.65
N ASP A 139 4.01 5.97 -13.46
CA ASP A 139 2.79 6.72 -13.15
C ASP A 139 3.07 8.08 -12.48
N LEU A 140 4.26 8.28 -11.88
CA LEU A 140 4.61 9.48 -11.14
C LEU A 140 5.83 10.24 -11.67
N THR A 141 6.43 9.79 -12.79
CA THR A 141 7.45 10.58 -13.49
C THR A 141 6.77 11.66 -14.32
N VAL A 142 6.92 12.92 -13.90
CA VAL A 142 6.36 14.10 -14.60
C VAL A 142 7.50 14.93 -15.18
N ASN A 143 7.46 15.23 -16.48
CA ASN A 143 8.48 15.99 -17.19
C ASN A 143 9.92 15.47 -16.97
N GLY A 144 10.07 14.12 -16.92
CA GLY A 144 11.35 13.45 -16.70
C GLY A 144 11.90 13.59 -15.29
N ARG A 145 11.05 13.94 -14.31
CA ARG A 145 11.42 14.06 -12.90
C ARG A 145 10.62 13.13 -12.02
N LEU A 146 11.31 12.46 -11.13
CA LEU A 146 10.75 11.58 -10.11
C LEU A 146 11.12 12.11 -8.73
N TYR A 147 10.12 12.44 -7.92
CA TYR A 147 10.34 13.05 -6.61
C TYR A 147 10.13 12.09 -5.45
N MET A 148 9.58 10.92 -5.71
CA MET A 148 9.25 9.94 -4.70
C MET A 148 9.49 8.50 -5.19
N LEU A 149 9.88 7.62 -4.25
CA LEU A 149 10.08 6.18 -4.50
C LEU A 149 9.44 5.36 -3.39
N THR A 150 9.08 4.14 -3.74
CA THR A 150 8.84 3.00 -2.84
C THR A 150 9.37 1.72 -3.49
N GLY A 151 9.41 0.64 -2.74
CA GLY A 151 9.89 -0.65 -3.17
C GLY A 151 10.25 -1.53 -1.98
N ASP A 152 11.09 -2.53 -2.18
CA ASP A 152 11.46 -3.54 -1.17
C ASP A 152 12.12 -2.94 0.09
N ILE A 153 12.62 -1.72 0.01
CA ILE A 153 13.10 -0.97 1.18
C ILE A 153 11.98 -0.68 2.21
N LEU A 154 10.73 -0.58 1.75
CA LEU A 154 9.56 -0.32 2.58
C LEU A 154 8.55 -1.49 2.47
N VAL A 155 8.21 -2.10 3.59
CA VAL A 155 7.13 -3.09 3.64
C VAL A 155 5.75 -2.43 3.61
N ALA A 156 5.71 -1.10 3.71
CA ALA A 156 4.50 -0.32 3.82
C ALA A 156 3.58 -0.44 2.60
N ASP A 157 4.12 -0.59 1.41
CA ASP A 157 3.36 -0.77 0.17
C ASP A 157 2.60 -2.10 0.17
N ASN A 158 3.25 -3.20 0.58
CA ASN A 158 2.61 -4.51 0.73
C ASN A 158 1.53 -4.48 1.81
N ASP A 159 1.81 -3.89 2.97
CA ASP A 159 0.85 -3.72 4.07
C ASP A 159 -0.36 -2.86 3.66
N ALA A 160 -0.15 -1.92 2.75
CA ALA A 160 -1.17 -1.01 2.25
C ALA A 160 -1.98 -1.55 1.06
N MET A 161 -1.62 -2.71 0.54
CA MET A 161 -2.31 -3.31 -0.60
C MET A 161 -3.77 -3.57 -0.27
N MET A 162 -4.67 -3.08 -1.13
CA MET A 162 -6.10 -3.33 -1.02
C MET A 162 -6.45 -4.72 -1.54
N MET A 163 -7.32 -5.42 -0.80
CA MET A 163 -7.77 -6.76 -1.15
C MET A 163 -9.20 -7.01 -0.67
N THR A 164 -9.79 -8.12 -1.08
CA THR A 164 -11.07 -8.60 -0.59
C THR A 164 -10.85 -9.78 0.35
N MET A 165 -11.18 -9.61 1.62
CA MET A 165 -11.33 -10.72 2.55
C MET A 165 -12.72 -11.35 2.36
N TYR A 166 -12.82 -12.68 2.45
CA TYR A 166 -14.10 -13.38 2.47
C TYR A 166 -14.21 -14.38 3.61
N ASN A 167 -15.40 -14.48 4.16
CA ASN A 167 -15.77 -15.39 5.23
C ASN A 167 -15.99 -16.79 4.67
N ARG A 168 -15.02 -17.71 4.88
CA ARG A 168 -15.11 -19.09 4.36
C ARG A 168 -16.31 -19.84 4.92
N PRO A 169 -16.54 -19.88 6.26
CA PRO A 169 -17.69 -20.60 6.84
C PRO A 169 -19.03 -20.09 6.29
N LEU A 170 -19.16 -18.80 5.99
CA LEU A 170 -20.37 -18.27 5.40
C LEU A 170 -20.52 -18.69 3.91
N ALA A 171 -19.43 -18.66 3.15
CA ALA A 171 -19.41 -19.14 1.77
C ALA A 171 -19.76 -20.64 1.68
N ASP A 172 -19.24 -21.45 2.61
CA ASP A 172 -19.52 -22.88 2.70
C ASP A 172 -21.00 -23.18 3.05
N ASP A 173 -21.59 -22.41 3.97
CA ASP A 173 -23.02 -22.52 4.34
C ASP A 173 -23.93 -22.32 3.13
N TYR A 174 -23.55 -21.42 2.23
CA TYR A 174 -24.28 -21.14 0.97
C TYR A 174 -23.82 -22.01 -0.19
N LYS A 175 -22.84 -22.92 0.02
CA LYS A 175 -22.31 -23.86 -0.99
C LYS A 175 -21.78 -23.14 -2.23
N PHE A 176 -21.11 -22.01 -2.02
CA PHE A 176 -20.45 -21.31 -3.13
C PHE A 176 -19.28 -22.15 -3.65
N GLU A 177 -18.95 -21.97 -4.92
CA GLU A 177 -17.74 -22.54 -5.50
C GLU A 177 -16.49 -22.03 -4.76
N ASN A 178 -15.37 -22.72 -4.91
CA ASN A 178 -14.10 -22.24 -4.40
C ASN A 178 -13.71 -20.92 -5.08
N LEU A 179 -13.72 -19.83 -4.33
CA LEU A 179 -13.46 -18.50 -4.89
C LEU A 179 -12.00 -18.33 -5.39
N TYR A 180 -11.06 -19.13 -4.90
CA TYR A 180 -9.71 -19.16 -5.46
C TYR A 180 -9.69 -19.74 -6.88
N ASP A 181 -10.56 -20.67 -7.20
CA ASP A 181 -10.70 -21.20 -8.57
C ASP A 181 -11.34 -20.14 -9.47
N ALA A 182 -12.35 -19.41 -8.98
CA ALA A 182 -12.91 -18.27 -9.71
C ALA A 182 -11.85 -17.22 -10.04
N VAL A 183 -10.92 -16.94 -9.11
CA VAL A 183 -9.77 -16.04 -9.35
C VAL A 183 -8.83 -16.61 -10.41
N ARG A 184 -8.39 -17.87 -10.29
CA ARG A 184 -7.46 -18.51 -11.23
C ARG A 184 -8.02 -18.59 -12.66
N ASP A 185 -9.34 -18.80 -12.77
CA ASP A 185 -10.06 -18.87 -14.04
C ASP A 185 -10.40 -17.48 -14.61
N GLY A 186 -10.07 -16.41 -13.90
CA GLY A 186 -10.34 -15.02 -14.32
C GLY A 186 -11.81 -14.62 -14.21
N ARG A 187 -12.64 -15.39 -13.51
CA ARG A 187 -14.08 -15.16 -13.31
C ARG A 187 -14.44 -14.31 -12.10
N TRP A 188 -13.46 -13.99 -11.24
CA TRP A 188 -13.68 -13.15 -10.07
C TRP A 188 -13.85 -11.68 -10.48
N THR A 189 -15.12 -11.29 -10.69
CA THR A 189 -15.54 -9.96 -11.15
C THR A 189 -16.47 -9.30 -10.14
N TYR A 190 -16.72 -7.98 -10.29
CA TYR A 190 -17.72 -7.30 -9.47
C TYR A 190 -19.12 -7.90 -9.62
N ASP A 191 -19.50 -8.33 -10.82
CA ASP A 191 -20.79 -8.99 -11.04
C ASP A 191 -20.92 -10.28 -10.24
N LEU A 192 -19.87 -11.12 -10.24
CA LEU A 192 -19.85 -12.33 -9.41
C LEU A 192 -19.90 -11.98 -7.92
N MET A 193 -19.03 -11.07 -7.45
CA MET A 193 -18.98 -10.65 -6.03
C MET A 193 -20.37 -10.19 -5.56
N ILE A 194 -21.05 -9.32 -6.32
CA ILE A 194 -22.35 -8.78 -5.95
C ILE A 194 -23.46 -9.84 -6.05
N SER A 195 -23.38 -10.74 -7.01
CA SER A 195 -24.31 -11.88 -7.10
C SER A 195 -24.26 -12.76 -5.85
N LEU A 196 -23.06 -13.06 -5.35
CA LEU A 196 -22.86 -13.82 -4.12
C LEU A 196 -23.25 -13.00 -2.89
N ALA A 197 -22.90 -11.73 -2.85
CA ALA A 197 -23.24 -10.82 -1.76
C ALA A 197 -24.75 -10.74 -1.54
N LYS A 198 -25.54 -10.59 -2.60
CA LYS A 198 -27.01 -10.54 -2.53
C LYS A 198 -27.63 -11.83 -2.02
N GLN A 199 -27.03 -12.98 -2.27
CA GLN A 199 -27.57 -14.26 -1.81
C GLN A 199 -27.49 -14.43 -0.30
N VAL A 200 -26.48 -13.83 0.36
CA VAL A 200 -26.26 -13.98 1.81
C VAL A 200 -26.93 -12.87 2.61
N SER A 201 -27.14 -11.71 2.02
CA SER A 201 -27.68 -10.54 2.72
C SER A 201 -29.09 -10.79 3.25
N GLY A 202 -29.39 -10.28 4.43
CA GLY A 202 -30.70 -10.43 5.04
C GLY A 202 -30.84 -9.79 6.41
N ASP A 203 -32.06 -9.38 6.69
CA ASP A 203 -32.52 -8.92 8.01
C ASP A 203 -32.61 -10.15 8.93
N LEU A 204 -31.69 -10.28 9.88
CA LEU A 204 -31.60 -11.46 10.76
C LEU A 204 -32.55 -11.40 11.96
N ASN A 205 -32.88 -10.20 12.42
CA ASN A 205 -33.73 -10.00 13.59
C ASN A 205 -35.19 -9.77 13.21
N GLY A 206 -35.51 -9.52 11.92
CA GLY A 206 -36.85 -9.37 11.37
C GLY A 206 -37.54 -8.04 11.74
N ASP A 207 -36.75 -6.99 12.10
CA ASP A 207 -37.31 -5.72 12.51
C ASP A 207 -37.53 -4.73 11.35
N GLY A 208 -37.17 -5.12 10.13
CA GLY A 208 -37.33 -4.35 8.90
C GLY A 208 -36.31 -3.22 8.74
N LYS A 209 -35.25 -3.16 9.56
CA LYS A 209 -34.14 -2.22 9.47
C LYS A 209 -32.89 -3.01 9.10
N TYR A 210 -31.88 -2.29 8.59
CA TYR A 210 -30.57 -2.87 8.30
C TYR A 210 -29.53 -2.12 9.13
N ASP A 211 -28.95 -2.81 10.14
CA ASP A 211 -27.94 -2.27 11.08
C ASP A 211 -26.86 -3.32 11.41
N GLU A 212 -26.03 -3.08 12.45
CA GLU A 212 -24.96 -3.98 12.83
C GLU A 212 -25.42 -5.37 13.36
N ASN A 213 -26.73 -5.63 13.46
CA ASN A 213 -27.28 -6.92 13.89
C ASN A 213 -27.65 -7.82 12.70
N ASP A 214 -27.51 -7.32 11.48
CA ASP A 214 -27.96 -8.00 10.25
C ASP A 214 -26.79 -8.59 9.46
N ARG A 215 -27.11 -9.26 8.34
CA ARG A 215 -26.12 -9.87 7.48
C ARG A 215 -25.98 -9.10 6.18
N TYR A 216 -24.72 -8.84 5.82
CA TYR A 216 -24.34 -8.10 4.63
C TYR A 216 -23.41 -8.92 3.74
N GLY A 217 -23.62 -8.79 2.45
CA GLY A 217 -22.72 -9.37 1.47
C GLY A 217 -21.40 -8.66 1.36
N LEU A 218 -21.38 -7.33 1.58
CA LEU A 218 -20.18 -6.50 1.49
C LEU A 218 -20.09 -5.54 2.68
N MET A 219 -18.92 -5.47 3.30
CA MET A 219 -18.55 -4.40 4.23
C MET A 219 -17.50 -3.49 3.60
N TYR A 220 -17.65 -2.18 3.72
CA TYR A 220 -16.76 -1.19 3.12
C TYR A 220 -16.58 0.03 4.03
N VAL A 221 -15.64 0.91 3.68
CA VAL A 221 -15.45 2.22 4.33
C VAL A 221 -15.70 3.35 3.33
N ASN A 222 -16.68 4.20 3.60
CA ASN A 222 -17.16 5.20 2.63
C ASN A 222 -16.10 6.23 2.21
N ASN A 223 -15.26 6.69 3.13
CA ASN A 223 -14.24 7.71 2.87
C ASN A 223 -13.01 7.21 2.09
N ALA A 224 -12.98 5.94 1.70
CA ALA A 224 -11.89 5.34 0.90
C ALA A 224 -12.47 4.29 -0.08
N SER A 225 -13.67 4.54 -0.62
CA SER A 225 -14.41 3.51 -1.37
C SER A 225 -14.31 3.64 -2.88
N ALA A 226 -13.99 4.81 -3.43
CA ALA A 226 -13.99 5.01 -4.88
C ALA A 226 -12.72 4.47 -5.53
N GLU A 227 -11.57 4.78 -4.97
CA GLU A 227 -10.26 4.49 -5.52
C GLU A 227 -10.05 2.99 -5.81
N PRO A 228 -10.43 2.05 -4.92
CA PRO A 228 -10.29 0.62 -5.18
C PRO A 228 -11.06 0.14 -6.42
N TYR A 229 -12.24 0.69 -6.68
CA TYR A 229 -13.03 0.33 -7.86
C TYR A 229 -12.36 0.78 -9.15
N PHE A 230 -11.85 2.01 -9.18
CA PHE A 230 -11.12 2.54 -10.32
C PHE A 230 -9.82 1.79 -10.58
N ALA A 231 -9.04 1.54 -9.53
CA ALA A 231 -7.77 0.84 -9.63
C ALA A 231 -7.96 -0.62 -10.08
N SER A 232 -8.88 -1.37 -9.46
CA SER A 232 -9.10 -2.79 -9.76
C SER A 232 -9.65 -3.03 -11.16
N THR A 233 -10.40 -2.07 -11.70
CA THR A 233 -10.92 -2.12 -13.07
C THR A 233 -9.96 -1.58 -14.12
N CYS A 234 -8.72 -1.23 -13.74
CA CYS A 234 -7.72 -0.58 -14.60
C CYS A 234 -8.29 0.69 -15.28
N THR A 235 -9.07 1.47 -14.53
CA THR A 235 -9.70 2.72 -14.99
C THR A 235 -9.04 3.88 -14.26
N TYR A 236 -8.07 4.52 -14.91
CA TYR A 236 -7.31 5.60 -14.30
C TYR A 236 -7.95 6.95 -14.62
N LEU A 237 -8.14 7.79 -13.59
CA LEU A 237 -8.67 9.16 -13.77
C LEU A 237 -7.63 10.12 -14.33
N TYR A 238 -6.36 9.82 -14.11
CA TYR A 238 -5.21 10.53 -14.66
C TYR A 238 -4.18 9.52 -15.17
N GLN A 239 -3.51 9.85 -16.25
CA GLN A 239 -2.40 9.09 -16.79
C GLN A 239 -1.28 10.03 -17.23
N ILE A 240 -0.02 9.61 -17.10
CA ILE A 240 1.09 10.36 -17.66
C ILE A 240 1.16 10.06 -19.17
N ARG A 241 0.98 11.08 -20.00
CA ARG A 241 1.14 11.00 -21.45
C ARG A 241 2.11 12.08 -21.91
N ASN A 242 3.13 11.67 -22.67
CA ASN A 242 4.19 12.56 -23.12
C ASN A 242 4.88 13.34 -21.98
N GLY A 243 4.96 12.74 -20.79
CA GLY A 243 5.56 13.33 -19.59
C GLY A 243 4.64 14.24 -18.78
N GLU A 244 3.40 14.46 -19.21
CA GLU A 244 2.43 15.32 -18.52
C GLU A 244 1.22 14.54 -18.02
N PRO A 245 0.62 14.91 -16.88
CA PRO A 245 -0.62 14.32 -16.41
C PRO A 245 -1.80 14.73 -17.28
N GLU A 246 -2.49 13.75 -17.84
CA GLU A 246 -3.71 13.94 -18.64
C GLU A 246 -4.91 13.37 -17.90
N PHE A 247 -6.00 14.14 -17.81
CA PHE A 247 -7.25 13.65 -17.23
C PHE A 247 -7.95 12.69 -18.20
N THR A 248 -8.25 11.50 -17.73
CA THR A 248 -8.89 10.40 -18.49
C THR A 248 -10.22 9.94 -17.88
N GLY A 249 -10.68 10.65 -16.84
CA GLY A 249 -11.87 10.28 -16.07
C GLY A 249 -13.21 10.58 -16.74
N ASP A 250 -13.22 11.20 -17.95
CA ASP A 250 -14.42 11.43 -18.76
C ASP A 250 -14.69 10.32 -19.79
N SER A 251 -13.96 9.19 -19.69
CA SER A 251 -14.17 8.04 -20.56
C SER A 251 -15.47 7.30 -20.22
N GLU A 252 -16.08 6.66 -21.24
CA GLU A 252 -17.26 5.81 -21.04
C GLU A 252 -17.03 4.76 -19.94
N LYS A 253 -15.86 4.11 -19.94
CA LYS A 253 -15.50 3.13 -18.91
C LYS A 253 -15.46 3.75 -17.52
N ALA A 254 -14.96 4.98 -17.37
CA ALA A 254 -14.93 5.65 -16.07
C ALA A 254 -16.35 5.94 -15.55
N HIS A 255 -17.26 6.34 -16.43
CA HIS A 255 -18.68 6.51 -16.08
C HIS A 255 -19.33 5.18 -15.68
N ASP A 256 -19.11 4.11 -16.44
CA ASP A 256 -19.63 2.78 -16.11
C ASP A 256 -19.14 2.26 -14.76
N VAL A 257 -17.86 2.43 -14.46
CA VAL A 257 -17.26 2.06 -13.17
C VAL A 257 -17.87 2.87 -12.04
N PHE A 258 -18.06 4.17 -12.23
CA PHE A 258 -18.70 5.04 -11.24
C PHE A 258 -20.16 4.62 -10.99
N GLU A 259 -20.93 4.33 -12.03
CA GLU A 259 -22.31 3.85 -11.91
C GLU A 259 -22.38 2.50 -11.21
N MET A 260 -21.51 1.56 -11.60
CA MET A 260 -21.38 0.25 -10.94
C MET A 260 -21.10 0.39 -9.45
N MET A 261 -20.07 1.16 -9.09
CA MET A 261 -19.72 1.44 -7.70
C MET A 261 -20.87 2.05 -6.93
N ASN A 262 -21.49 3.10 -7.47
CA ASN A 262 -22.59 3.80 -6.80
C ASN A 262 -23.79 2.86 -6.57
N LYS A 263 -24.12 2.01 -7.55
CA LYS A 263 -25.18 1.01 -7.41
C LYS A 263 -24.88 -0.02 -6.31
N ILE A 264 -23.62 -0.44 -6.18
CA ILE A 264 -23.19 -1.37 -5.12
C ILE A 264 -23.30 -0.71 -3.74
N LEU A 265 -22.71 0.49 -3.59
CA LEU A 265 -22.58 1.14 -2.29
C LEU A 265 -23.87 1.81 -1.80
N SER A 266 -24.82 2.12 -2.68
CA SER A 266 -26.10 2.66 -2.31
C SER A 266 -27.15 1.61 -1.87
N ASP A 267 -26.89 0.32 -2.12
CA ASP A 267 -27.76 -0.77 -1.67
C ASP A 267 -27.44 -1.14 -0.22
N ASN A 268 -28.03 -0.43 0.73
CA ASN A 268 -27.81 -0.63 2.15
C ASN A 268 -28.35 -1.95 2.72
N THR A 269 -29.02 -2.75 1.89
CA THR A 269 -29.43 -4.12 2.25
C THR A 269 -28.34 -5.15 1.91
N VAL A 270 -27.38 -4.77 1.09
CA VAL A 270 -26.27 -5.63 0.64
C VAL A 270 -24.90 -5.14 1.15
N ALA A 271 -24.70 -3.82 1.17
CA ALA A 271 -23.43 -3.19 1.53
C ALA A 271 -23.56 -2.39 2.84
N TYR A 272 -22.67 -2.66 3.79
CA TYR A 272 -22.61 -2.02 5.09
C TYR A 272 -21.39 -1.11 5.21
N ASP A 273 -21.61 0.17 5.45
CA ASP A 273 -20.54 1.12 5.76
C ASP A 273 -20.10 0.98 7.21
N TRP A 274 -18.89 0.54 7.48
CA TRP A 274 -18.38 0.37 8.83
C TRP A 274 -18.28 1.67 9.63
N ASN A 275 -18.30 2.86 8.98
CA ASN A 275 -18.38 4.15 9.69
C ASN A 275 -19.68 4.31 10.52
N ASN A 276 -20.67 3.44 10.30
CA ASN A 276 -21.88 3.37 11.12
C ASN A 276 -21.58 2.76 12.50
N ILE A 277 -20.49 1.99 12.65
CA ILE A 277 -20.02 1.46 13.93
C ILE A 277 -19.45 2.62 14.77
N LYS A 278 -20.01 2.89 15.93
CA LYS A 278 -19.68 4.08 16.74
C LYS A 278 -18.60 3.85 17.79
N GLN A 279 -18.38 2.60 18.20
CA GLN A 279 -17.42 2.25 19.25
C GLN A 279 -16.70 0.94 18.91
N ASN A 280 -15.44 0.85 19.29
CA ASN A 280 -14.64 -0.38 19.14
C ASN A 280 -14.69 -0.99 17.73
N ILE A 281 -14.49 -0.17 16.70
CA ILE A 281 -14.72 -0.51 15.29
C ILE A 281 -14.07 -1.86 14.94
N SER A 282 -12.78 -2.06 15.24
CA SER A 282 -12.06 -3.30 14.90
C SER A 282 -12.66 -4.53 15.59
N ALA A 283 -13.00 -4.42 16.87
CA ALA A 283 -13.61 -5.52 17.63
C ALA A 283 -15.02 -5.85 17.12
N LYS A 284 -15.82 -4.82 16.78
CA LYS A 284 -17.16 -5.04 16.24
C LYS A 284 -17.11 -5.67 14.83
N ILE A 285 -16.20 -5.24 13.98
CA ILE A 285 -15.99 -5.86 12.67
C ILE A 285 -15.62 -7.35 12.84
N ALA A 286 -14.67 -7.65 13.72
CA ALA A 286 -14.26 -9.02 14.00
C ALA A 286 -15.43 -9.87 14.54
N GLU A 287 -16.25 -9.33 15.42
CA GLU A 287 -17.49 -9.95 15.93
C GLU A 287 -18.47 -10.24 14.79
N MET A 288 -18.77 -9.25 13.94
CA MET A 288 -19.68 -9.43 12.80
C MET A 288 -19.19 -10.52 11.83
N ILE A 289 -17.88 -10.57 11.55
CA ILE A 289 -17.30 -11.60 10.70
C ILE A 289 -17.39 -12.97 11.39
N GLY A 290 -17.02 -13.07 12.67
CA GLY A 290 -17.12 -14.31 13.46
C GLY A 290 -18.55 -14.85 13.55
N ASN A 291 -19.54 -13.95 13.63
CA ASN A 291 -20.96 -14.29 13.64
C ASN A 291 -21.54 -14.56 12.25
N LYS A 292 -20.72 -14.64 11.19
CA LYS A 292 -21.16 -14.83 9.81
C LYS A 292 -22.12 -13.73 9.31
N GLN A 293 -21.93 -12.50 9.78
CA GLN A 293 -22.75 -11.35 9.38
C GLN A 293 -22.16 -10.61 8.16
N VAL A 294 -20.92 -10.93 7.75
CA VAL A 294 -20.26 -10.30 6.60
C VAL A 294 -19.65 -11.38 5.72
N LEU A 295 -19.94 -11.36 4.41
CA LEU A 295 -19.34 -12.28 3.45
C LEU A 295 -18.01 -11.72 2.92
N PHE A 296 -18.02 -10.50 2.39
CA PHE A 296 -16.86 -9.83 1.81
C PHE A 296 -16.52 -8.56 2.56
N GLN A 297 -15.23 -8.29 2.70
CA GLN A 297 -14.74 -7.01 3.20
C GLN A 297 -13.56 -6.53 2.37
N ASN A 298 -13.70 -5.35 1.73
CA ASN A 298 -12.59 -4.70 1.05
C ASN A 298 -11.75 -3.94 2.05
N MET A 299 -10.44 -4.23 2.12
CA MET A 299 -9.55 -3.67 3.12
C MET A 299 -8.07 -3.78 2.74
N VAL A 300 -7.21 -3.12 3.48
CA VAL A 300 -5.76 -3.23 3.38
C VAL A 300 -5.24 -4.45 4.14
N LEU A 301 -4.16 -5.06 3.65
CA LEU A 301 -3.54 -6.23 4.28
C LEU A 301 -3.15 -5.97 5.74
N SER A 302 -2.63 -4.78 6.05
CA SER A 302 -2.27 -4.39 7.42
C SER A 302 -3.43 -4.47 8.41
N PHE A 303 -4.67 -4.20 7.96
CA PHE A 303 -5.84 -4.33 8.82
C PHE A 303 -6.09 -5.79 9.20
N VAL A 304 -5.98 -6.72 8.24
CA VAL A 304 -6.09 -8.17 8.49
C VAL A 304 -5.04 -8.60 9.50
N ARG A 305 -3.77 -8.25 9.24
CA ARG A 305 -2.63 -8.62 10.08
C ARG A 305 -2.78 -8.12 11.53
N ARG A 306 -3.28 -6.91 11.72
CA ARG A 306 -3.40 -6.27 13.04
C ARG A 306 -4.64 -6.69 13.82
N ASN A 307 -5.74 -7.03 13.13
CA ASN A 307 -7.03 -7.24 13.78
C ASN A 307 -7.51 -8.68 13.77
N TYR A 308 -7.01 -9.52 12.84
CA TYR A 308 -7.50 -10.90 12.71
C TYR A 308 -6.46 -11.97 13.05
N ARG A 309 -5.20 -11.58 13.28
CA ARG A 309 -4.11 -12.51 13.62
C ARG A 309 -4.40 -13.35 14.86
N ASP A 310 -4.94 -12.74 15.90
CA ASP A 310 -5.16 -13.33 17.23
C ASP A 310 -6.60 -13.81 17.44
N ILE A 311 -7.39 -13.89 16.37
CA ILE A 311 -8.79 -14.30 16.43
C ILE A 311 -8.96 -15.58 15.62
N GLU A 312 -9.71 -16.55 16.15
CA GLU A 312 -10.10 -17.76 15.40
C GLU A 312 -11.15 -17.43 14.33
N LEU A 313 -10.70 -16.80 13.26
CA LEU A 313 -11.50 -16.54 12.06
C LEU A 313 -10.99 -17.38 10.89
N ASP A 314 -11.86 -18.19 10.30
CA ASP A 314 -11.57 -18.84 9.02
C ASP A 314 -11.98 -17.93 7.88
N PHE A 315 -10.99 -17.35 7.20
CA PHE A 315 -11.21 -16.43 6.08
C PHE A 315 -10.24 -16.71 4.93
N GLY A 316 -10.57 -16.22 3.77
CA GLY A 316 -9.68 -16.21 2.61
C GLY A 316 -9.39 -14.78 2.17
N LEU A 317 -8.28 -14.62 1.43
CA LEU A 317 -7.89 -13.36 0.80
C LEU A 317 -7.92 -13.51 -0.71
N LEU A 318 -8.59 -12.59 -1.38
CA LEU A 318 -8.75 -12.52 -2.82
C LEU A 318 -8.22 -11.17 -3.32
N PRO A 319 -7.77 -11.06 -4.59
CA PRO A 319 -7.55 -9.74 -5.17
C PRO A 319 -8.87 -8.96 -5.20
N LEU A 320 -8.82 -7.65 -5.38
CA LEU A 320 -10.02 -6.90 -5.75
C LEU A 320 -10.60 -7.45 -7.05
N PRO A 321 -11.95 -7.46 -7.22
CA PRO A 321 -12.55 -8.01 -8.42
C PRO A 321 -12.17 -7.24 -9.69
N LYS A 322 -12.16 -7.92 -10.82
CA LYS A 322 -12.07 -7.29 -12.14
C LYS A 322 -13.40 -6.61 -12.51
N TYR A 323 -13.34 -5.70 -13.49
CA TYR A 323 -14.53 -5.12 -14.09
C TYR A 323 -15.41 -6.20 -14.74
N ASP A 324 -14.80 -6.99 -15.63
CA ASP A 324 -15.43 -8.12 -16.33
C ASP A 324 -14.39 -9.24 -16.61
N GLU A 325 -14.83 -10.35 -17.20
CA GLU A 325 -13.96 -11.47 -17.55
C GLU A 325 -12.97 -11.14 -18.69
N LYS A 326 -13.20 -10.09 -19.47
CA LYS A 326 -12.32 -9.66 -20.57
C LYS A 326 -11.10 -8.88 -20.05
N GLN A 327 -11.19 -8.32 -18.85
CA GLN A 327 -10.03 -7.71 -18.23
C GLN A 327 -8.97 -8.80 -18.00
N GLU A 328 -7.78 -8.62 -18.55
CA GLU A 328 -6.72 -9.62 -18.56
C GLU A 328 -6.20 -9.91 -17.15
N ASN A 329 -5.81 -8.88 -16.42
CA ASN A 329 -5.16 -9.02 -15.13
C ASN A 329 -6.02 -8.45 -13.99
N TYR A 330 -5.86 -9.04 -12.79
CA TYR A 330 -6.29 -8.38 -11.56
C TYR A 330 -5.39 -7.19 -11.28
N SER A 331 -5.96 -6.13 -10.77
CA SER A 331 -5.25 -4.93 -10.37
C SER A 331 -5.69 -4.51 -8.98
N THR A 332 -4.82 -3.84 -8.26
CA THR A 332 -5.13 -3.27 -6.95
C THR A 332 -4.45 -1.92 -6.81
N MET A 333 -4.66 -1.29 -5.67
CA MET A 333 -3.97 -0.07 -5.27
C MET A 333 -3.36 -0.24 -3.89
N ILE A 334 -2.40 0.61 -3.58
CA ILE A 334 -1.96 0.86 -2.23
C ILE A 334 -2.75 2.03 -1.62
N ASN A 335 -3.04 1.95 -0.33
CA ASN A 335 -3.81 2.98 0.38
C ASN A 335 -3.05 4.32 0.41
N LEU A 336 -3.79 5.42 0.41
CA LEU A 336 -3.23 6.79 0.44
C LEU A 336 -2.41 7.13 1.70
N SER A 337 -2.48 6.32 2.75
CA SER A 337 -1.62 6.43 3.93
C SER A 337 -0.26 5.75 3.76
N THR A 338 0.04 5.20 2.58
CA THR A 338 1.36 4.63 2.27
C THR A 338 2.38 5.75 2.22
N PRO A 339 3.47 5.66 3.01
CA PRO A 339 4.56 6.60 2.90
C PRO A 339 5.45 6.29 1.70
N PHE A 340 5.90 7.35 1.04
CA PHE A 340 6.90 7.33 -0.01
C PHE A 340 8.16 8.03 0.47
N ILE A 341 9.29 7.65 -0.10
CA ILE A 341 10.59 8.24 0.17
C ILE A 341 10.77 9.49 -0.68
N PHE A 342 11.03 10.61 -0.02
CA PHE A 342 11.42 11.88 -0.62
C PHE A 342 12.76 12.33 -0.03
N VAL A 343 13.59 13.04 -0.80
CA VAL A 343 14.84 13.63 -0.34
C VAL A 343 14.74 15.15 -0.42
N PRO A 344 14.85 15.88 0.73
CA PRO A 344 14.74 17.34 0.75
C PRO A 344 15.87 18.03 -0.02
N VAL A 345 15.59 19.20 -0.64
CA VAL A 345 16.60 19.98 -1.37
C VAL A 345 17.66 20.61 -0.45
N SER A 346 17.40 20.68 0.86
CA SER A 346 18.37 21.19 1.85
C SER A 346 19.48 20.18 2.19
N VAL A 347 19.39 18.94 1.71
CA VAL A 347 20.43 17.92 1.92
C VAL A 347 21.72 18.34 1.23
N THR A 348 22.81 18.43 2.00
CA THR A 348 24.11 18.90 1.51
C THR A 348 24.93 17.85 0.77
N GLU A 349 24.69 16.55 1.04
CA GLU A 349 25.39 15.42 0.41
C GLU A 349 24.39 14.41 -0.16
N PRO A 350 23.63 14.76 -1.22
CA PRO A 350 22.54 13.93 -1.73
C PRO A 350 23.02 12.57 -2.26
N ASP A 351 24.22 12.47 -2.81
CA ASP A 351 24.75 11.21 -3.34
C ASP A 351 25.01 10.18 -2.24
N LYS A 352 25.35 10.61 -1.02
CA LYS A 352 25.45 9.72 0.14
C LYS A 352 24.06 9.18 0.54
N VAL A 353 23.03 10.02 0.42
CA VAL A 353 21.65 9.59 0.69
C VAL A 353 21.17 8.61 -0.38
N GLY A 354 21.45 8.90 -1.65
CA GLY A 354 21.15 7.99 -2.77
C GLY A 354 21.84 6.63 -2.61
N PHE A 355 23.11 6.64 -2.25
CA PHE A 355 23.87 5.41 -1.96
C PHE A 355 23.24 4.60 -0.82
N ALA A 356 22.92 5.25 0.29
CA ALA A 356 22.31 4.57 1.44
C ALA A 356 20.92 4.02 1.12
N LEU A 357 20.10 4.75 0.35
CA LEU A 357 18.80 4.26 -0.13
C LEU A 357 18.94 3.02 -1.00
N GLU A 358 19.88 3.02 -1.97
CA GLU A 358 20.14 1.89 -2.83
C GLU A 358 20.64 0.68 -2.02
N ALA A 359 21.57 0.89 -1.09
CA ALA A 359 22.12 -0.15 -0.23
C ALA A 359 21.09 -0.79 0.71
N LEU A 360 20.04 -0.05 1.06
CA LEU A 360 18.94 -0.54 1.88
C LEU A 360 17.83 -1.22 1.06
N ALA A 361 17.73 -0.92 -0.23
CA ALA A 361 16.72 -1.48 -1.13
C ALA A 361 17.18 -2.80 -1.76
N GLU A 362 18.48 -2.90 -2.10
CA GLU A 362 19.17 -4.09 -2.65
C GLU A 362 19.23 -5.25 -1.63
#